data_3f3a329bbe0e3f4a2e58971370d6347c
#
_entry.id   3f3a329bbe0e3f4a2e58971370d6347c
#
_cell.length_a   1.000
_cell.length_b   1.000
_cell.length_c   1.000
_cell.angle_alpha   90.00
_cell.angle_beta   90.00
_cell.angle_gamma   90.00
#
_symmetry.space_group_name_H-M   'P 1'
#
loop_
_entity.id
_entity.type
_entity.pdbx_description
1 polymer ?
#
loop_
_entity_poly.entity_id
_entity_poly.type
_entity_poly.pdbx_seq_one_letter_code
_entity_poly.pdbx_strand_id
1 'polypeptide(L)'
;KGGFDPAYLYELVYVAKDPKVMGVGLAALRDTVSFFRSKAADSNGTPNPVAGRITHTLGQGTSQSGNAMKTFLHLGFNQALDGGKVFDGMYAHVAARQTNINTRFAVPGGGGGLRTDHTAFGQTAPRGLDKDYMDDISGRQGGVVKRCATTNTCPKFFLGLSGTEFWQLQGSPVLTDANGTKDLAQPDNARIYYYASTQHGGAGGTASIAYAPTRATYPTGTVVQFNDTFRALFLSLEDWVVRGTQPPASQVPKLADGTLVRPEALSFPAMKGLTWAVGGVQTAIPDFSYRGLYNNFPLFDFGPQYIPQDEAGIATVLPPRNLGRDYAILVPQVDASTGLTRSGIRSVEARAPLGTSIEFNYVATPGITDLANLTGSFIPFHKTRAARLAAGDARPSL
;
A
#
# COMPACT_ATOMS: atom_id res chain seq x y z
N LYS A 1 -41.81 -1.64 4.68
CA LYS A 1 -40.90 -2.19 3.65
C LYS A 1 -39.52 -2.01 4.21
N GLY A 2 -38.82 -3.10 4.46
CA GLY A 2 -37.72 -3.16 5.42
C GLY A 2 -36.34 -2.75 4.97
N GLY A 3 -36.15 -1.76 4.10
CA GLY A 3 -34.80 -1.28 3.76
C GLY A 3 -33.89 -2.35 3.14
N PHE A 4 -32.59 -2.10 3.18
CA PHE A 4 -31.57 -3.07 2.72
C PHE A 4 -31.27 -4.11 3.82
N ASP A 5 -31.19 -5.37 3.43
CA ASP A 5 -30.79 -6.44 4.34
C ASP A 5 -29.24 -6.43 4.48
N PRO A 6 -28.71 -6.31 5.71
CA PRO A 6 -27.26 -6.26 5.93
C PRO A 6 -26.50 -7.55 5.56
N ALA A 7 -27.23 -8.66 5.30
CA ALA A 7 -26.63 -9.91 4.86
C ALA A 7 -26.24 -9.93 3.36
N TYR A 8 -26.71 -8.94 2.58
CA TYR A 8 -26.47 -8.89 1.14
C TYR A 8 -25.62 -7.69 0.72
N LEU A 9 -24.85 -7.89 -0.33
CA LEU A 9 -24.23 -6.80 -1.07
C LEU A 9 -25.23 -6.29 -2.12
N TYR A 10 -25.37 -4.97 -2.19
CA TYR A 10 -26.24 -4.32 -3.17
C TYR A 10 -25.40 -3.50 -4.13
N GLU A 11 -25.69 -3.65 -5.43
CA GLU A 11 -25.10 -2.82 -6.47
C GLU A 11 -26.22 -2.03 -7.19
N LEU A 12 -26.06 -0.73 -7.25
CA LEU A 12 -26.93 0.16 -8.02
C LEU A 12 -26.24 0.57 -9.31
N VAL A 13 -26.79 0.14 -10.44
CA VAL A 13 -26.32 0.51 -11.78
C VAL A 13 -27.36 1.42 -12.43
N TYR A 14 -26.95 2.60 -12.87
CA TYR A 14 -27.84 3.56 -13.51
C TYR A 14 -27.09 4.46 -14.50
N VAL A 15 -27.84 5.06 -15.43
CA VAL A 15 -27.33 6.07 -16.34
C VAL A 15 -27.56 7.45 -15.74
N ALA A 16 -26.46 8.18 -15.50
CA ALA A 16 -26.52 9.54 -15.01
C ALA A 16 -26.32 10.54 -16.17
N LYS A 17 -26.89 11.73 -16.04
CA LYS A 17 -26.65 12.87 -16.94
C LYS A 17 -25.97 14.01 -16.18
N ASP A 18 -25.41 14.94 -16.92
CA ASP A 18 -24.79 16.17 -16.41
C ASP A 18 -23.68 15.86 -15.36
N PRO A 19 -22.66 15.01 -15.70
CA PRO A 19 -21.64 14.63 -14.74
C PRO A 19 -20.84 15.86 -14.29
N LYS A 20 -20.59 15.95 -12.99
CA LYS A 20 -19.68 16.97 -12.44
C LYS A 20 -18.24 16.66 -12.87
N VAL A 21 -17.45 17.73 -13.10
CA VAL A 21 -16.01 17.58 -13.30
C VAL A 21 -15.37 17.05 -12.02
N MET A 22 -14.65 15.92 -12.14
CA MET A 22 -13.98 15.25 -11.03
C MET A 22 -12.47 15.51 -11.08
N GLY A 23 -11.78 15.27 -9.94
CA GLY A 23 -10.32 15.47 -9.84
C GLY A 23 -9.87 16.93 -9.67
N VAL A 24 -10.80 17.89 -9.58
CA VAL A 24 -10.49 19.32 -9.36
C VAL A 24 -9.64 19.54 -8.09
N GLY A 25 -9.76 18.67 -7.09
CA GLY A 25 -8.92 18.71 -5.88
C GLY A 25 -7.43 18.60 -6.17
N LEU A 26 -7.02 17.87 -7.22
CA LEU A 26 -5.61 17.79 -7.61
C LEU A 26 -5.11 19.13 -8.21
N ALA A 27 -5.93 19.80 -9.01
CA ALA A 27 -5.63 21.14 -9.50
C ALA A 27 -5.58 22.16 -8.35
N ALA A 28 -6.52 22.10 -7.41
CA ALA A 28 -6.53 22.95 -6.23
C ALA A 28 -5.26 22.76 -5.38
N LEU A 29 -4.81 21.52 -5.17
CA LEU A 29 -3.55 21.24 -4.47
C LEU A 29 -2.35 21.87 -5.20
N ARG A 30 -2.25 21.65 -6.53
CA ARG A 30 -1.22 22.25 -7.38
C ARG A 30 -1.17 23.77 -7.21
N ASP A 31 -2.31 24.43 -7.38
CA ASP A 31 -2.40 25.88 -7.42
C ASP A 31 -2.18 26.51 -6.04
N THR A 32 -2.68 25.85 -4.98
CA THR A 32 -2.45 26.29 -3.60
C THR A 32 -0.95 26.24 -3.24
N VAL A 33 -0.29 25.12 -3.51
CA VAL A 33 1.16 25.00 -3.23
C VAL A 33 1.96 25.97 -4.09
N SER A 34 1.61 26.13 -5.37
CA SER A 34 2.28 27.09 -6.26
C SER A 34 2.09 28.53 -5.80
N PHE A 35 0.90 28.88 -5.30
CA PHE A 35 0.63 30.20 -4.72
C PHE A 35 1.59 30.48 -3.56
N PHE A 36 1.61 29.61 -2.54
CA PHE A 36 2.47 29.83 -1.38
C PHE A 36 3.96 29.85 -1.73
N ARG A 37 4.36 29.01 -2.70
CA ARG A 37 5.76 28.89 -3.10
C ARG A 37 6.28 30.12 -3.86
N SER A 38 5.50 30.68 -4.81
CA SER A 38 6.06 31.58 -5.83
C SER A 38 5.31 32.89 -6.07
N LYS A 39 4.09 33.04 -5.55
CA LYS A 39 3.29 34.23 -5.86
C LYS A 39 3.38 35.28 -4.75
N ALA A 40 3.36 36.56 -5.12
CA ALA A 40 3.27 37.65 -4.15
C ALA A 40 1.84 37.85 -3.63
N ALA A 41 0.84 37.65 -4.51
CA ALA A 41 -0.58 37.76 -4.19
C ALA A 41 -1.38 36.81 -5.10
N ASP A 42 -2.65 36.56 -4.77
CA ASP A 42 -3.60 35.84 -5.62
C ASP A 42 -4.21 36.75 -6.71
N SER A 43 -5.11 36.21 -7.52
CA SER A 43 -5.79 36.94 -8.60
C SER A 43 -6.72 38.06 -8.10
N ASN A 44 -7.10 38.06 -6.82
CA ASN A 44 -7.93 39.08 -6.19
C ASN A 44 -7.10 40.13 -5.43
N GLY A 45 -5.76 40.04 -5.49
CA GLY A 45 -4.85 40.92 -4.79
C GLY A 45 -4.61 40.56 -3.32
N THR A 46 -5.10 39.39 -2.84
CA THR A 46 -4.84 38.92 -1.49
C THR A 46 -3.35 38.56 -1.35
N PRO A 47 -2.59 39.20 -0.44
CA PRO A 47 -1.16 38.96 -0.33
C PRO A 47 -0.87 37.54 0.17
N ASN A 48 0.21 36.96 -0.36
CA ASN A 48 0.75 35.69 0.15
C ASN A 48 1.56 35.97 1.44
N PRO A 49 1.15 35.44 2.61
CA PRO A 49 1.79 35.73 3.88
C PRO A 49 3.24 35.21 4.00
N VAL A 50 3.64 34.31 3.09
CA VAL A 50 5.00 33.73 3.04
C VAL A 50 5.74 34.03 1.74
N ALA A 51 5.33 35.08 1.03
CA ALA A 51 5.94 35.47 -0.24
C ALA A 51 7.47 35.66 -0.09
N GLY A 52 8.22 35.01 -1.00
CA GLY A 52 9.69 35.08 -1.03
C GLY A 52 10.41 34.30 0.07
N ARG A 53 9.68 33.55 0.92
CA ARG A 53 10.27 32.80 2.03
C ARG A 53 10.40 31.30 1.77
N ILE A 54 9.64 30.76 0.78
CA ILE A 54 9.63 29.34 0.48
C ILE A 54 10.67 29.05 -0.62
N THR A 55 11.67 28.26 -0.28
CA THR A 55 12.71 27.80 -1.22
C THR A 55 12.45 26.40 -1.73
N HIS A 56 11.92 25.51 -0.88
CA HIS A 56 11.60 24.13 -1.21
C HIS A 56 10.22 23.75 -0.69
N THR A 57 9.58 22.82 -1.37
CA THR A 57 8.28 22.28 -0.98
C THR A 57 8.33 20.76 -0.94
N LEU A 58 7.85 20.19 0.16
CA LEU A 58 7.77 18.76 0.38
C LEU A 58 6.31 18.36 0.53
N GLY A 59 5.89 17.29 -0.17
CA GLY A 59 4.57 16.68 -0.05
C GLY A 59 4.65 15.33 0.63
N GLN A 60 3.75 15.07 1.58
CA GLN A 60 3.64 13.78 2.23
C GLN A 60 2.18 13.32 2.24
N GLY A 61 1.95 12.05 1.92
CA GLY A 61 0.65 11.41 2.03
C GLY A 61 0.78 9.99 2.58
N THR A 62 -0.15 9.59 3.43
CA THR A 62 -0.19 8.25 4.02
C THR A 62 -1.41 7.50 3.52
N SER A 63 -1.25 6.21 3.13
CA SER A 63 -2.33 5.34 2.66
C SER A 63 -3.05 5.97 1.46
N GLN A 64 -4.34 6.22 1.54
CA GLN A 64 -5.11 6.82 0.45
C GLN A 64 -4.57 8.19 0.01
N SER A 65 -4.10 9.04 0.92
CA SER A 65 -3.45 10.30 0.55
C SER A 65 -2.08 10.08 -0.09
N GLY A 66 -1.34 9.04 0.26
CA GLY A 66 -0.13 8.61 -0.46
C GLY A 66 -0.45 8.13 -1.88
N ASN A 67 -1.53 7.37 -2.05
CA ASN A 67 -2.03 6.99 -3.37
C ASN A 67 -2.44 8.23 -4.20
N ALA A 68 -3.09 9.22 -3.56
CA ALA A 68 -3.43 10.49 -4.22
C ALA A 68 -2.19 11.28 -4.66
N MET A 69 -1.10 11.27 -3.88
CA MET A 69 0.18 11.87 -4.27
C MET A 69 0.79 11.19 -5.50
N LYS A 70 0.69 9.85 -5.59
CA LYS A 70 1.11 9.13 -6.81
C LYS A 70 0.24 9.48 -8.01
N THR A 71 -1.07 9.59 -7.83
CA THR A 71 -2.00 10.02 -8.88
C THR A 71 -1.71 11.45 -9.33
N PHE A 72 -1.46 12.36 -8.40
CA PHE A 72 -1.05 13.74 -8.68
C PHE A 72 0.21 13.78 -9.57
N LEU A 73 1.22 12.98 -9.23
CA LEU A 73 2.45 12.91 -10.02
C LEU A 73 2.21 12.25 -11.38
N HIS A 74 1.48 11.14 -11.42
CA HIS A 74 1.15 10.41 -12.64
C HIS A 74 0.40 11.28 -13.66
N LEU A 75 -0.57 12.09 -13.19
CA LEU A 75 -1.36 12.97 -14.05
C LEU A 75 -0.64 14.27 -14.43
N GLY A 76 0.60 14.49 -13.95
CA GLY A 76 1.43 15.63 -14.34
C GLY A 76 1.19 16.89 -13.51
N PHE A 77 0.44 16.84 -12.42
CA PHE A 77 0.14 18.00 -11.58
C PHE A 77 1.36 18.56 -10.82
N ASN A 78 2.52 17.87 -10.85
CA ASN A 78 3.74 18.47 -10.30
C ASN A 78 4.34 19.59 -11.17
N GLN A 79 3.72 19.88 -12.30
CA GLN A 79 3.98 21.07 -13.08
C GLN A 79 2.93 22.15 -12.76
N ALA A 80 3.38 23.28 -12.26
CA ALA A 80 2.55 24.47 -12.04
C ALA A 80 2.12 25.10 -13.39
N LEU A 81 1.11 25.96 -13.38
CA LEU A 81 0.61 26.63 -14.59
C LEU A 81 1.65 27.54 -15.28
N ASP A 82 2.63 28.03 -14.53
CA ASP A 82 3.77 28.81 -15.05
C ASP A 82 4.96 27.93 -15.50
N GLY A 83 4.78 26.60 -15.51
CA GLY A 83 5.79 25.62 -15.87
C GLY A 83 6.73 25.22 -14.75
N GLY A 84 6.67 25.88 -13.61
CA GLY A 84 7.49 25.58 -12.44
C GLY A 84 7.14 24.24 -11.77
N LYS A 85 8.01 23.80 -10.85
CA LYS A 85 7.79 22.60 -10.05
C LYS A 85 6.93 22.91 -8.83
N VAL A 86 5.92 22.08 -8.54
CA VAL A 86 5.06 22.20 -7.36
C VAL A 86 5.77 21.68 -6.12
N PHE A 87 6.15 20.40 -6.11
CA PHE A 87 6.89 19.78 -5.03
C PHE A 87 8.31 19.41 -5.48
N ASP A 88 9.31 19.73 -4.67
CA ASP A 88 10.70 19.30 -4.86
C ASP A 88 10.95 17.88 -4.34
N GLY A 89 10.24 17.49 -3.29
CA GLY A 89 10.24 16.16 -2.71
C GLY A 89 8.84 15.67 -2.40
N MET A 90 8.60 14.37 -2.59
CA MET A 90 7.32 13.73 -2.27
C MET A 90 7.54 12.39 -1.59
N TYR A 91 6.76 12.10 -0.55
CA TYR A 91 6.76 10.83 0.14
C TYR A 91 5.35 10.22 0.16
N ALA A 92 5.14 9.20 -0.65
CA ALA A 92 3.94 8.35 -0.61
C ALA A 92 4.17 7.20 0.37
N HIS A 93 3.60 7.29 1.56
CA HIS A 93 3.82 6.35 2.64
C HIS A 93 2.69 5.32 2.71
N VAL A 94 3.01 4.03 2.82
CA VAL A 94 2.11 2.86 2.76
C VAL A 94 1.06 3.00 1.65
N ALA A 95 1.57 3.16 0.41
CA ALA A 95 0.79 3.60 -0.72
C ALA A 95 1.09 2.81 -2.00
N ALA A 96 0.73 1.52 -2.04
CA ALA A 96 0.99 0.67 -3.20
C ALA A 96 0.23 1.09 -4.46
N ARG A 97 -1.00 1.58 -4.31
CA ARG A 97 -1.94 1.87 -5.40
C ARG A 97 -1.87 3.34 -5.85
N GLN A 98 -2.75 3.71 -6.74
CA GLN A 98 -3.10 5.08 -7.09
C GLN A 98 -4.57 5.32 -6.73
N THR A 99 -4.96 6.58 -6.52
CA THR A 99 -6.37 6.93 -6.33
C THR A 99 -7.03 7.07 -7.68
N ASN A 100 -8.11 6.36 -7.89
CA ASN A 100 -8.96 6.56 -9.05
C ASN A 100 -9.80 7.83 -8.84
N ILE A 101 -9.76 8.74 -9.78
CA ILE A 101 -10.48 10.02 -9.70
C ILE A 101 -11.86 9.99 -10.37
N ASN A 102 -12.21 8.90 -11.02
CA ASN A 102 -13.19 9.01 -12.10
C ASN A 102 -14.42 8.15 -11.94
N THR A 103 -14.63 7.39 -10.91
CA THR A 103 -15.51 6.31 -11.25
C THR A 103 -16.67 6.01 -10.35
N ARG A 104 -16.68 6.18 -9.06
CA ARG A 104 -17.78 5.58 -8.33
C ARG A 104 -18.06 6.25 -7.01
N PHE A 105 -19.35 6.34 -6.68
CA PHE A 105 -19.81 6.80 -5.37
C PHE A 105 -19.39 5.86 -4.25
N ALA A 106 -19.26 4.56 -4.55
CA ALA A 106 -18.85 3.55 -3.59
C ALA A 106 -18.16 2.37 -4.30
N VAL A 107 -17.33 1.69 -3.55
CA VAL A 107 -16.66 0.47 -3.98
C VAL A 107 -17.33 -0.69 -3.24
N PRO A 108 -17.74 -1.78 -3.92
CA PRO A 108 -18.28 -2.97 -3.27
C PRO A 108 -17.34 -3.50 -2.18
N GLY A 109 -17.89 -4.05 -1.10
CA GLY A 109 -17.12 -4.64 -0.02
C GLY A 109 -16.77 -3.70 1.14
N GLY A 110 -17.41 -2.52 1.21
CA GLY A 110 -17.21 -1.56 2.31
C GLY A 110 -15.87 -0.84 2.26
N GLY A 111 -15.55 -0.06 3.25
CA GLY A 111 -14.50 0.97 3.33
C GLY A 111 -13.09 0.67 2.85
N GLY A 112 -12.93 -0.06 1.82
CA GLY A 112 -11.64 -0.33 1.21
C GLY A 112 -11.68 -1.37 0.10
N GLY A 113 -12.82 -2.05 -0.10
CA GLY A 113 -12.93 -3.08 -1.16
C GLY A 113 -11.79 -4.11 -1.08
N LEU A 114 -11.46 -4.55 0.13
CA LEU A 114 -10.29 -5.36 0.39
C LEU A 114 -10.60 -6.84 0.51
N ARG A 115 -11.84 -7.22 0.27
CA ARG A 115 -12.23 -8.62 0.25
C ARG A 115 -11.79 -9.30 -1.03
N THR A 116 -11.35 -10.53 -0.89
CA THR A 116 -10.84 -11.34 -2.01
C THR A 116 -11.88 -11.66 -3.07
N ASP A 117 -13.16 -11.72 -2.68
CA ASP A 117 -14.30 -12.02 -3.55
C ASP A 117 -14.92 -10.77 -4.22
N HIS A 118 -14.54 -9.58 -3.77
CA HIS A 118 -15.03 -8.32 -4.30
C HIS A 118 -13.88 -7.54 -4.92
N THR A 119 -13.43 -7.98 -6.06
CA THR A 119 -12.47 -7.19 -6.82
C THR A 119 -13.11 -5.86 -7.14
N ALA A 120 -12.56 -4.83 -6.59
CA ALA A 120 -13.14 -3.53 -6.64
C ALA A 120 -13.11 -2.99 -8.06
N PHE A 121 -14.27 -2.96 -8.68
CA PHE A 121 -14.46 -2.17 -9.87
C PHE A 121 -13.98 -0.74 -9.62
N GLY A 122 -13.12 -0.24 -10.48
CA GLY A 122 -12.55 1.10 -10.34
C GLY A 122 -11.36 1.19 -9.39
N GLN A 123 -10.82 0.09 -8.89
CA GLN A 123 -9.47 0.10 -8.35
C GLN A 123 -8.46 0.24 -9.49
N THR A 124 -7.47 1.08 -9.25
CA THR A 124 -6.36 1.22 -10.18
C THR A 124 -5.34 0.14 -9.93
N ALA A 125 -4.89 -0.54 -10.96
CA ALA A 125 -3.75 -1.44 -10.84
C ALA A 125 -2.50 -0.64 -10.44
N PRO A 126 -1.71 -1.11 -9.47
CA PRO A 126 -0.41 -0.54 -9.19
C PRO A 126 0.42 -0.52 -10.46
N ARG A 127 1.26 0.51 -10.63
CA ARG A 127 2.19 0.59 -11.75
C ARG A 127 3.58 0.92 -11.27
N GLY A 128 4.58 0.49 -12.04
CA GLY A 128 5.97 0.85 -11.79
C GLY A 128 6.19 2.37 -11.81
N LEU A 129 7.29 2.81 -11.24
CA LEU A 129 7.60 4.23 -11.15
C LEU A 129 8.22 4.78 -12.43
N ASP A 130 9.06 3.99 -13.10
CA ASP A 130 9.89 4.45 -14.23
C ASP A 130 9.07 4.96 -15.42
N LYS A 131 9.59 5.99 -16.09
CA LYS A 131 8.95 6.59 -17.27
C LYS A 131 8.75 5.61 -18.43
N ASP A 132 9.61 4.60 -18.54
CA ASP A 132 9.58 3.59 -19.60
C ASP A 132 8.86 2.30 -19.19
N TYR A 133 8.16 2.31 -18.05
CA TYR A 133 7.34 1.17 -17.59
C TYR A 133 6.34 0.73 -18.67
N MET A 134 6.22 -0.58 -18.85
CA MET A 134 5.24 -1.22 -19.73
C MET A 134 4.40 -2.21 -18.92
N ASP A 135 3.10 -2.14 -19.10
CA ASP A 135 2.14 -3.07 -18.51
C ASP A 135 1.59 -3.97 -19.64
N ASP A 136 2.16 -5.15 -19.77
CA ASP A 136 1.82 -6.10 -20.84
C ASP A 136 0.42 -6.71 -20.68
N ILE A 137 -0.22 -6.53 -19.52
CA ILE A 137 -1.57 -7.04 -19.24
C ILE A 137 -2.62 -6.05 -19.71
N SER A 138 -2.50 -4.78 -19.34
CA SER A 138 -3.47 -3.73 -19.68
C SER A 138 -3.07 -2.87 -20.89
N GLY A 139 -1.84 -2.98 -21.35
CA GLY A 139 -1.29 -2.14 -22.43
C GLY A 139 -0.93 -0.71 -22.01
N ARG A 140 -0.95 -0.39 -20.70
CA ARG A 140 -0.56 0.94 -20.19
C ARG A 140 0.93 1.17 -20.38
N GLN A 141 1.30 2.40 -20.76
CA GLN A 141 2.67 2.79 -21.04
C GLN A 141 3.13 3.94 -20.14
N GLY A 142 4.31 3.79 -19.57
CA GLY A 142 4.91 4.76 -18.67
C GLY A 142 4.42 4.64 -17.24
N GLY A 143 5.37 4.70 -16.31
CA GLY A 143 5.10 4.68 -14.88
C GLY A 143 4.73 6.06 -14.34
N VAL A 144 4.72 6.12 -13.02
CA VAL A 144 4.25 7.29 -12.27
C VAL A 144 5.00 8.58 -12.63
N VAL A 145 6.30 8.49 -12.95
CA VAL A 145 7.13 9.68 -13.24
C VAL A 145 7.16 10.08 -14.74
N LYS A 146 6.42 9.41 -15.62
CA LYS A 146 6.49 9.69 -17.07
C LYS A 146 6.23 11.15 -17.40
N ARG A 147 5.11 11.72 -16.92
CA ARG A 147 4.74 13.09 -17.27
C ARG A 147 5.68 14.13 -16.66
N CYS A 148 6.08 13.97 -15.42
CA CYS A 148 7.03 14.90 -14.83
C CYS A 148 8.42 14.82 -15.47
N ALA A 149 8.84 13.66 -15.97
CA ALA A 149 10.10 13.51 -16.71
C ALA A 149 10.07 14.30 -18.03
N THR A 150 8.92 14.28 -18.74
CA THR A 150 8.74 15.03 -19.99
C THR A 150 8.81 16.55 -19.76
N THR A 151 8.35 17.04 -18.61
CA THR A 151 8.29 18.48 -18.27
C THR A 151 9.45 18.93 -17.37
N ASN A 152 10.39 18.04 -17.02
CA ASN A 152 11.48 18.28 -16.08
C ASN A 152 11.01 18.77 -14.69
N THR A 153 9.85 18.28 -14.25
CA THR A 153 9.25 18.65 -12.95
C THR A 153 9.21 17.50 -11.96
N CYS A 154 9.97 16.40 -12.19
CA CYS A 154 10.00 15.28 -11.27
C CYS A 154 10.54 15.68 -9.90
N PRO A 155 9.83 15.34 -8.81
CA PRO A 155 10.35 15.51 -7.47
C PRO A 155 11.39 14.43 -7.13
N LYS A 156 12.15 14.61 -6.06
CA LYS A 156 12.74 13.49 -5.34
C LYS A 156 11.59 12.71 -4.71
N PHE A 157 11.51 11.39 -4.97
CA PHE A 157 10.32 10.61 -4.64
C PHE A 157 10.63 9.42 -3.75
N PHE A 158 9.94 9.33 -2.61
CA PHE A 158 9.97 8.15 -1.76
C PHE A 158 8.61 7.43 -1.78
N LEU A 159 8.68 6.11 -1.87
CA LEU A 159 7.55 5.22 -1.68
C LEU A 159 7.82 4.29 -0.50
N GLY A 160 7.00 4.35 0.53
CA GLY A 160 7.02 3.40 1.64
C GLY A 160 5.96 2.32 1.44
N LEU A 161 6.30 1.07 1.74
CA LEU A 161 5.40 -0.08 1.68
C LEU A 161 5.48 -0.86 3.00
N SER A 162 4.36 -1.21 3.60
CA SER A 162 4.28 -2.23 4.64
C SER A 162 3.99 -3.60 4.03
N GLY A 163 4.01 -4.65 4.83
CA GLY A 163 3.70 -5.97 4.31
C GLY A 163 2.26 -6.12 3.82
N THR A 164 1.32 -5.49 4.48
CA THR A 164 -0.09 -5.51 4.06
C THR A 164 -0.29 -4.98 2.63
N GLU A 165 0.58 -4.08 2.14
CA GLU A 165 0.55 -3.62 0.76
C GLU A 165 0.73 -4.76 -0.24
N PHE A 166 1.49 -5.78 0.10
CA PHE A 166 1.67 -6.96 -0.77
C PHE A 166 0.48 -7.91 -0.72
N TRP A 167 -0.04 -8.17 0.48
CA TRP A 167 -1.10 -9.16 0.71
C TRP A 167 -2.49 -8.67 0.32
N GLN A 168 -2.80 -7.41 0.61
CA GLN A 168 -4.16 -6.88 0.49
C GLN A 168 -4.30 -5.73 -0.52
N LEU A 169 -3.19 -5.03 -0.81
CA LEU A 169 -3.22 -3.83 -1.67
C LEU A 169 -2.46 -4.02 -2.98
N GLN A 170 -2.19 -5.27 -3.36
CA GLN A 170 -1.58 -5.68 -4.63
C GLN A 170 -0.30 -4.90 -4.98
N GLY A 171 0.61 -4.74 -4.00
CA GLY A 171 1.77 -3.86 -4.12
C GLY A 171 2.91 -4.37 -5.00
N SER A 172 2.99 -5.67 -5.28
CA SER A 172 4.12 -6.26 -6.01
C SER A 172 4.34 -5.70 -7.42
N PRO A 173 3.31 -5.34 -8.22
CA PRO A 173 3.52 -4.74 -9.54
C PRO A 173 4.19 -3.36 -9.54
N VAL A 174 4.40 -2.75 -8.37
CA VAL A 174 5.26 -1.55 -8.25
C VAL A 174 6.73 -1.92 -8.39
N LEU A 175 7.09 -3.16 -8.05
CA LEU A 175 8.45 -3.68 -8.01
C LEU A 175 8.77 -4.60 -9.19
N THR A 176 7.76 -5.20 -9.81
CA THR A 176 7.90 -6.18 -10.88
C THR A 176 7.08 -5.82 -12.10
N ASP A 177 7.40 -6.45 -13.23
CA ASP A 177 6.49 -6.45 -14.38
C ASP A 177 5.12 -7.04 -14.00
N ALA A 178 4.10 -6.79 -14.81
CA ALA A 178 2.73 -7.21 -14.55
C ALA A 178 2.56 -8.74 -14.40
N ASN A 179 3.43 -9.51 -15.05
CA ASN A 179 3.45 -10.97 -14.99
C ASN A 179 4.25 -11.53 -13.80
N GLY A 180 4.96 -10.68 -13.05
CA GLY A 180 5.80 -11.07 -11.90
C GLY A 180 6.98 -11.95 -12.31
N THR A 181 7.65 -11.62 -13.42
CA THR A 181 8.75 -12.42 -13.97
C THR A 181 10.11 -11.73 -13.86
N LYS A 182 10.14 -10.40 -13.70
CA LYS A 182 11.37 -9.63 -13.53
C LYS A 182 11.20 -8.44 -12.60
N ASP A 183 12.25 -8.10 -11.89
CA ASP A 183 12.30 -6.87 -11.09
C ASP A 183 12.37 -5.64 -12.01
N LEU A 184 11.65 -4.57 -11.65
CA LEU A 184 11.69 -3.30 -12.36
C LEU A 184 12.86 -2.43 -11.91
N ALA A 185 13.50 -1.78 -12.87
CA ALA A 185 14.42 -0.69 -12.58
C ALA A 185 13.68 0.47 -11.89
N GLN A 186 14.36 1.14 -10.97
CA GLN A 186 13.85 2.31 -10.29
C GLN A 186 14.48 3.57 -10.90
N PRO A 187 13.70 4.66 -11.11
CA PRO A 187 14.25 5.90 -11.61
C PRO A 187 15.22 6.54 -10.59
N ASP A 188 16.24 7.26 -11.07
CA ASP A 188 17.27 7.85 -10.21
C ASP A 188 16.74 8.83 -9.16
N ASN A 189 15.62 9.47 -9.46
CA ASN A 189 14.95 10.40 -8.56
C ASN A 189 14.01 9.72 -7.56
N ALA A 190 13.96 8.38 -7.51
CA ALA A 190 13.06 7.65 -6.60
C ALA A 190 13.79 6.64 -5.73
N ARG A 191 13.21 6.37 -4.56
CA ARG A 191 13.59 5.27 -3.66
C ARG A 191 12.33 4.59 -3.14
N ILE A 192 12.40 3.27 -3.00
CA ILE A 192 11.31 2.47 -2.43
C ILE A 192 11.83 1.77 -1.18
N TYR A 193 11.06 1.87 -0.09
CA TYR A 193 11.40 1.27 1.18
C TYR A 193 10.26 0.38 1.67
N TYR A 194 10.58 -0.87 1.93
CA TYR A 194 9.66 -1.81 2.52
C TYR A 194 9.94 -1.97 4.02
N TYR A 195 8.92 -1.78 4.84
CA TYR A 195 8.99 -1.97 6.29
C TYR A 195 8.71 -3.43 6.62
N ALA A 196 9.76 -4.16 6.93
CA ALA A 196 9.72 -5.61 7.11
C ALA A 196 8.79 -6.04 8.25
N SER A 197 7.94 -7.02 8.00
CA SER A 197 7.05 -7.64 9.00
C SER A 197 6.07 -6.67 9.67
N THR A 198 5.64 -5.63 8.95
CA THR A 198 4.70 -4.63 9.47
C THR A 198 3.33 -4.74 8.82
N GLN A 199 2.29 -4.40 9.56
CA GLN A 199 0.95 -4.20 9.00
C GLN A 199 0.77 -2.76 8.46
N HIS A 200 -0.37 -2.48 7.82
CA HIS A 200 -0.65 -1.19 7.16
C HIS A 200 -0.60 0.01 8.13
N GLY A 201 -1.17 -0.14 9.32
CA GLY A 201 -1.14 0.87 10.36
C GLY A 201 0.02 0.63 11.32
N GLY A 202 1.00 1.56 11.41
CA GLY A 202 1.91 1.60 12.54
C GLY A 202 1.16 2.05 13.80
N ALA A 203 1.48 1.53 14.97
CA ALA A 203 0.99 2.11 16.20
C ALA A 203 1.71 3.44 16.47
N GLY A 204 1.00 4.42 16.97
CA GLY A 204 1.53 5.74 17.30
C GLY A 204 2.60 5.75 18.41
N GLY A 205 3.61 4.88 18.31
CA GLY A 205 4.74 4.80 19.22
C GLY A 205 4.59 3.83 20.39
N THR A 206 3.46 3.15 20.54
CA THR A 206 3.25 2.12 21.57
C THR A 206 2.97 0.77 20.93
N ALA A 207 3.81 -0.22 21.27
CA ALA A 207 3.52 -1.61 20.94
C ALA A 207 2.23 -2.03 21.68
N SER A 208 1.26 -2.51 20.94
CA SER A 208 0.03 -3.05 21.53
C SER A 208 -0.29 -4.41 20.92
N ILE A 209 -0.78 -5.32 21.73
CA ILE A 209 -1.26 -6.62 21.28
C ILE A 209 -2.65 -6.80 21.87
N ALA A 210 -3.60 -7.11 21.00
CA ALA A 210 -4.96 -7.44 21.40
C ALA A 210 -5.37 -8.76 20.76
N TYR A 211 -6.12 -9.58 21.48
CA TYR A 211 -6.69 -10.79 20.94
C TYR A 211 -8.21 -10.76 21.11
N ALA A 212 -8.91 -10.69 20.01
CA ALA A 212 -10.36 -10.77 19.91
C ALA A 212 -10.73 -11.95 19.01
N PRO A 213 -10.80 -13.19 19.54
CA PRO A 213 -10.95 -14.42 18.74
C PRO A 213 -12.26 -14.49 17.94
N THR A 214 -13.22 -13.61 18.21
CA THR A 214 -14.46 -13.45 17.45
C THR A 214 -14.31 -12.52 16.24
N ARG A 215 -13.21 -11.76 16.13
CA ARG A 215 -12.97 -10.79 15.05
C ARG A 215 -11.81 -11.20 14.16
N ALA A 216 -10.74 -11.72 14.75
CA ALA A 216 -9.53 -12.12 14.03
C ALA A 216 -9.03 -13.47 14.57
N THR A 217 -8.54 -14.32 13.66
CA THR A 217 -8.08 -15.68 14.00
C THR A 217 -6.87 -15.67 14.94
N TYR A 218 -5.97 -14.71 14.77
CA TYR A 218 -4.75 -14.58 15.58
C TYR A 218 -4.76 -13.25 16.33
N PRO A 219 -3.97 -13.13 17.44
CA PRO A 219 -3.74 -11.86 18.09
C PRO A 219 -3.32 -10.80 17.07
N THR A 220 -3.93 -9.62 17.16
CA THR A 220 -3.56 -8.45 16.36
C THR A 220 -2.55 -7.63 17.14
N GLY A 221 -1.57 -7.08 16.45
CA GLY A 221 -0.59 -6.28 17.16
C GLY A 221 0.23 -5.39 16.26
N THR A 222 0.62 -4.26 16.83
CA THR A 222 1.53 -3.30 16.24
C THR A 222 2.88 -3.37 16.95
N VAL A 223 3.39 -4.60 17.17
CA VAL A 223 4.66 -4.82 17.87
C VAL A 223 5.82 -4.33 17.02
N VAL A 224 5.83 -4.70 15.73
CA VAL A 224 6.84 -4.21 14.79
C VAL A 224 6.39 -2.85 14.25
N GLN A 225 7.21 -1.82 14.52
CA GLN A 225 6.91 -0.43 14.23
C GLN A 225 7.68 0.07 13.01
N PHE A 226 7.13 1.05 12.31
CA PHE A 226 7.84 1.74 11.24
C PHE A 226 7.95 3.28 11.44
N ASN A 227 7.34 3.82 12.48
CA ASN A 227 7.26 5.28 12.67
C ASN A 227 8.61 5.96 12.77
N ASP A 228 9.57 5.37 13.46
CA ASP A 228 10.92 5.93 13.58
C ASP A 228 11.67 5.88 12.25
N THR A 229 11.52 4.76 11.53
CA THR A 229 12.04 4.62 10.17
C THR A 229 11.42 5.63 9.21
N PHE A 230 10.10 5.82 9.28
CA PHE A 230 9.39 6.81 8.47
C PHE A 230 9.94 8.24 8.72
N ARG A 231 10.11 8.62 9.99
CA ARG A 231 10.67 9.94 10.35
C ARG A 231 12.10 10.12 9.84
N ALA A 232 12.95 9.12 10.05
CA ALA A 232 14.33 9.14 9.56
C ALA A 232 14.40 9.24 8.03
N LEU A 233 13.55 8.51 7.31
CA LEU A 233 13.47 8.61 5.86
C LEU A 233 12.91 9.96 5.40
N PHE A 234 11.96 10.55 6.12
CA PHE A 234 11.45 11.87 5.77
C PHE A 234 12.53 12.94 5.90
N LEU A 235 13.33 12.92 6.96
CA LEU A 235 14.51 13.78 7.09
C LEU A 235 15.54 13.51 5.99
N SER A 236 15.74 12.26 5.61
CA SER A 236 16.63 11.91 4.50
C SER A 236 16.13 12.42 3.14
N LEU A 237 14.80 12.46 2.92
CA LEU A 237 14.22 13.11 1.75
C LEU A 237 14.45 14.63 1.76
N GLU A 238 14.29 15.26 2.90
CA GLU A 238 14.59 16.69 3.07
C GLU A 238 16.05 16.97 2.74
N ASP A 239 16.98 16.18 3.27
CA ASP A 239 18.40 16.30 2.99
C ASP A 239 18.72 16.12 1.51
N TRP A 240 18.05 15.19 0.86
CA TRP A 240 18.21 14.96 -0.57
C TRP A 240 17.71 16.14 -1.41
N VAL A 241 16.60 16.77 -1.01
CA VAL A 241 16.03 17.95 -1.69
C VAL A 241 16.88 19.19 -1.44
N VAL A 242 17.23 19.45 -0.20
CA VAL A 242 17.83 20.74 0.22
C VAL A 242 19.35 20.75 0.01
N ARG A 243 20.02 19.63 0.31
CA ARG A 243 21.48 19.53 0.32
C ARG A 243 22.04 18.63 -0.79
N GLY A 244 21.18 17.91 -1.52
CA GLY A 244 21.62 16.95 -2.54
C GLY A 244 22.22 15.67 -1.95
N THR A 245 22.17 15.47 -0.63
CA THR A 245 22.69 14.27 0.04
C THR A 245 21.90 13.05 -0.40
N GLN A 246 22.58 12.07 -1.02
CA GLN A 246 21.91 10.86 -1.47
C GLN A 246 21.36 10.05 -0.29
N PRO A 247 20.07 9.67 -0.34
CA PRO A 247 19.48 8.82 0.68
C PRO A 247 20.01 7.38 0.58
N PRO A 248 19.76 6.54 1.59
CA PRO A 248 20.02 5.11 1.47
C PRO A 248 19.39 4.51 0.20
N ALA A 249 20.03 3.49 -0.38
CA ALA A 249 19.47 2.76 -1.51
C ALA A 249 18.12 2.13 -1.15
N SER A 250 17.27 1.89 -2.16
CA SER A 250 15.99 1.20 -2.01
C SER A 250 16.17 -0.15 -1.29
N GLN A 251 15.30 -0.42 -0.33
CA GLN A 251 15.29 -1.63 0.48
C GLN A 251 13.97 -2.35 0.27
N VAL A 252 13.91 -3.25 -0.69
CA VAL A 252 12.68 -3.95 -1.11
C VAL A 252 12.94 -5.43 -1.34
N PRO A 253 11.92 -6.29 -1.26
CA PRO A 253 12.03 -7.67 -1.70
C PRO A 253 12.21 -7.72 -3.23
N LYS A 254 12.94 -8.73 -3.73
CA LYS A 254 13.26 -8.90 -5.14
C LYS A 254 13.04 -10.35 -5.58
N LEU A 255 12.67 -10.52 -6.85
CA LEU A 255 12.66 -11.82 -7.51
C LEU A 255 14.09 -12.38 -7.66
N ALA A 256 15.03 -11.52 -8.04
CA ALA A 256 16.40 -11.90 -8.36
C ALA A 256 17.15 -12.58 -7.19
N ASP A 257 16.79 -12.27 -5.94
CA ASP A 257 17.41 -12.84 -4.74
C ASP A 257 16.49 -13.80 -3.97
N GLY A 258 15.29 -14.10 -4.52
CA GLY A 258 14.31 -14.98 -3.91
C GLY A 258 13.66 -14.42 -2.63
N THR A 259 13.71 -13.11 -2.43
CA THR A 259 13.03 -12.45 -1.29
C THR A 259 11.63 -11.93 -1.64
N LEU A 260 11.26 -11.93 -2.94
CA LEU A 260 9.91 -11.72 -3.43
C LEU A 260 9.47 -12.98 -4.18
N VAL A 261 8.38 -13.60 -3.75
CA VAL A 261 7.95 -14.92 -4.23
C VAL A 261 6.46 -14.99 -4.48
N ARG A 262 6.01 -16.02 -5.19
CA ARG A 262 4.60 -16.38 -5.26
C ARG A 262 4.12 -16.79 -3.87
N PRO A 263 2.85 -16.49 -3.48
CA PRO A 263 2.33 -16.87 -2.16
C PRO A 263 2.43 -18.37 -1.86
N GLU A 264 2.34 -19.22 -2.87
CA GLU A 264 2.44 -20.68 -2.75
C GLU A 264 3.85 -21.19 -2.42
N ALA A 265 4.86 -20.35 -2.63
CA ALA A 265 6.26 -20.67 -2.34
C ALA A 265 6.71 -20.28 -0.92
N LEU A 266 5.78 -19.78 -0.10
CA LEU A 266 6.08 -19.42 1.28
C LEU A 266 6.22 -20.65 2.18
N SER A 267 7.20 -20.59 3.08
CA SER A 267 7.46 -21.62 4.08
C SER A 267 7.47 -21.03 5.47
N PHE A 268 6.29 -20.88 6.06
CA PHE A 268 6.21 -20.49 7.47
C PHE A 268 6.63 -21.63 8.39
N PRO A 269 7.37 -21.34 9.48
CA PRO A 269 7.68 -22.33 10.50
C PRO A 269 6.40 -22.79 11.21
N ALA A 270 6.42 -23.98 11.79
CA ALA A 270 5.34 -24.42 12.66
C ALA A 270 5.26 -23.54 13.92
N MET A 271 4.07 -22.98 14.19
CA MET A 271 3.77 -22.09 15.32
C MET A 271 2.61 -22.72 16.09
N LYS A 272 2.89 -23.36 17.23
CA LYS A 272 1.96 -24.26 17.89
C LYS A 272 1.88 -24.08 19.40
N GLY A 273 0.75 -24.48 19.97
CA GLY A 273 0.57 -24.66 21.40
C GLY A 273 0.64 -23.37 22.23
N LEU A 274 0.25 -22.26 21.65
CA LEU A 274 0.31 -20.94 22.27
C LEU A 274 -1.00 -20.55 22.91
N THR A 275 -0.92 -19.72 23.95
CA THR A 275 -2.08 -19.11 24.60
C THR A 275 -1.89 -17.61 24.75
N TRP A 276 -2.98 -16.88 24.86
CA TRP A 276 -3.02 -15.45 25.14
C TRP A 276 -4.07 -15.13 26.20
N ALA A 277 -3.77 -14.23 27.11
CA ALA A 277 -4.73 -13.80 28.13
C ALA A 277 -5.78 -12.87 27.51
N VAL A 278 -7.04 -13.30 27.50
CA VAL A 278 -8.20 -12.52 27.06
C VAL A 278 -9.10 -12.32 28.27
N GLY A 279 -9.28 -11.09 28.73
CA GLY A 279 -10.05 -10.81 29.93
C GLY A 279 -9.56 -11.54 31.19
N GLY A 280 -8.25 -11.80 31.29
CA GLY A 280 -7.63 -12.55 32.38
C GLY A 280 -7.68 -14.09 32.24
N VAL A 281 -8.34 -14.61 31.21
CA VAL A 281 -8.44 -16.06 30.93
C VAL A 281 -7.43 -16.44 29.85
N GLN A 282 -6.65 -17.51 30.09
CA GLN A 282 -5.75 -18.07 29.10
C GLN A 282 -6.55 -18.70 27.95
N THR A 283 -6.49 -18.10 26.79
CA THR A 283 -7.21 -18.51 25.58
C THR A 283 -6.21 -19.11 24.59
N ALA A 284 -6.50 -20.28 24.05
CA ALA A 284 -5.67 -20.90 23.03
C ALA A 284 -5.63 -20.04 21.76
N ILE A 285 -4.42 -19.84 21.23
CA ILE A 285 -4.21 -19.31 19.88
C ILE A 285 -4.23 -20.53 18.94
N PRO A 286 -5.04 -20.53 17.86
CA PRO A 286 -4.99 -21.62 16.88
C PRO A 286 -3.58 -21.80 16.33
N ASP A 287 -3.17 -23.03 16.08
CA ASP A 287 -1.92 -23.30 15.37
C ASP A 287 -1.91 -22.56 14.03
N PHE A 288 -0.79 -21.92 13.71
CA PHE A 288 -0.72 -21.14 12.49
C PHE A 288 -0.72 -22.03 11.25
N SER A 289 -1.59 -21.69 10.31
CA SER A 289 -1.63 -22.30 8.99
C SER A 289 -1.86 -21.21 7.94
N TYR A 290 -0.99 -21.17 6.93
CA TYR A 290 -1.24 -20.32 5.76
C TYR A 290 -2.35 -20.96 4.90
N ARG A 291 -3.39 -20.18 4.62
CA ARG A 291 -4.63 -20.64 3.96
C ARG A 291 -4.66 -20.33 2.47
N GLY A 292 -3.55 -19.87 1.87
CA GLY A 292 -3.49 -19.50 0.46
C GLY A 292 -4.22 -18.21 0.10
N LEU A 293 -4.59 -17.38 1.08
CA LEU A 293 -5.36 -16.15 0.84
C LEU A 293 -4.47 -14.95 0.59
N TYR A 294 -4.78 -14.21 -0.45
CA TYR A 294 -4.26 -12.88 -0.79
C TYR A 294 -5.27 -12.18 -1.69
N ASN A 295 -5.22 -10.86 -1.79
CA ASN A 295 -6.09 -10.14 -2.72
C ASN A 295 -5.50 -10.19 -4.12
N ASN A 296 -6.15 -10.92 -5.02
CA ASN A 296 -5.82 -10.93 -6.45
C ASN A 296 -6.21 -9.61 -7.13
N PHE A 297 -5.76 -9.40 -8.34
CA PHE A 297 -6.11 -8.23 -9.13
C PHE A 297 -6.39 -8.61 -10.60
N PRO A 298 -7.65 -8.94 -10.93
CA PRO A 298 -8.06 -9.24 -12.29
C PRO A 298 -8.17 -7.97 -13.15
N LEU A 299 -7.93 -8.16 -14.44
CA LEU A 299 -8.17 -7.13 -15.45
C LEU A 299 -9.64 -7.13 -15.86
N PHE A 300 -10.24 -5.95 -15.84
CA PHE A 300 -11.63 -5.73 -16.25
C PHE A 300 -11.75 -4.95 -17.55
N ASP A 301 -12.76 -5.31 -18.35
CA ASP A 301 -13.24 -4.57 -19.48
C ASP A 301 -14.36 -3.60 -19.02
N PHE A 302 -14.08 -2.32 -19.07
CA PHE A 302 -15.03 -1.25 -18.77
C PHE A 302 -15.74 -0.70 -20.01
N GLY A 303 -15.43 -1.26 -21.19
CA GLY A 303 -15.99 -0.84 -22.46
C GLY A 303 -15.15 0.19 -23.24
N PRO A 304 -15.54 0.48 -24.51
CA PRO A 304 -14.69 1.20 -25.44
C PRO A 304 -14.50 2.70 -25.13
N GLN A 305 -15.29 3.27 -24.24
CA GLN A 305 -15.13 4.68 -23.83
C GLN A 305 -14.26 4.84 -22.58
N TYR A 306 -13.77 3.73 -22.01
CA TYR A 306 -12.82 3.76 -20.91
C TYR A 306 -11.39 3.88 -21.45
N ILE A 307 -10.58 4.71 -20.80
CA ILE A 307 -9.19 4.97 -21.16
C ILE A 307 -8.27 4.30 -20.14
N PRO A 308 -7.80 3.07 -20.38
CA PRO A 308 -6.99 2.34 -19.40
C PRO A 308 -5.69 3.07 -19.05
N GLN A 309 -5.11 3.82 -20.00
CA GLN A 309 -3.86 4.54 -19.79
C GLN A 309 -3.90 5.48 -18.58
N ASP A 310 -5.02 6.21 -18.42
CA ASP A 310 -5.21 7.19 -17.36
C ASP A 310 -6.27 6.75 -16.34
N GLU A 311 -6.82 5.54 -16.54
CA GLU A 311 -7.91 4.99 -15.72
C GLU A 311 -9.08 5.97 -15.63
N ALA A 312 -9.44 6.49 -16.78
CA ALA A 312 -10.38 7.58 -16.96
C ALA A 312 -11.44 7.23 -18.03
N GLY A 313 -12.35 8.15 -18.27
CA GLY A 313 -13.39 7.98 -19.27
C GLY A 313 -14.67 7.37 -18.70
N ILE A 314 -15.50 6.79 -19.55
CA ILE A 314 -16.84 6.30 -19.21
C ILE A 314 -16.85 4.78 -19.23
N ALA A 315 -17.24 4.18 -18.12
CA ALA A 315 -17.52 2.75 -18.08
C ALA A 315 -18.88 2.49 -18.75
N THR A 316 -18.87 1.80 -19.88
CA THR A 316 -20.07 1.46 -20.67
C THR A 316 -20.43 -0.01 -20.58
N VAL A 317 -19.55 -0.85 -20.04
CA VAL A 317 -19.82 -2.25 -19.66
C VAL A 317 -19.99 -2.30 -18.14
N LEU A 318 -21.21 -2.54 -17.67
CA LEU A 318 -21.60 -2.57 -16.26
C LEU A 318 -22.54 -3.74 -15.98
N PRO A 319 -22.20 -4.61 -15.03
CA PRO A 319 -20.90 -4.65 -14.32
C PRO A 319 -19.75 -4.88 -15.30
N PRO A 320 -18.52 -4.40 -14.98
CA PRO A 320 -17.36 -4.66 -15.82
C PRO A 320 -17.09 -6.14 -15.98
N ARG A 321 -16.73 -6.57 -17.19
CA ARG A 321 -16.47 -7.95 -17.50
C ARG A 321 -15.04 -8.33 -17.11
N ASN A 322 -14.87 -9.37 -16.30
CA ASN A 322 -13.56 -9.96 -16.02
C ASN A 322 -13.01 -10.58 -17.33
N LEU A 323 -11.80 -10.20 -17.72
CA LEU A 323 -11.13 -10.66 -18.93
C LEU A 323 -10.39 -11.99 -18.75
N GLY A 324 -10.42 -12.57 -17.54
CA GLY A 324 -9.72 -13.84 -17.25
C GLY A 324 -8.19 -13.70 -17.24
N ARG A 325 -7.68 -12.47 -17.03
CA ARG A 325 -6.25 -12.16 -16.91
C ARG A 325 -6.02 -11.43 -15.59
N ASP A 326 -5.11 -11.94 -14.79
CA ASP A 326 -4.78 -11.40 -13.48
C ASP A 326 -3.35 -10.87 -13.48
N TYR A 327 -3.13 -9.77 -12.76
CA TYR A 327 -1.78 -9.34 -12.40
C TYR A 327 -1.15 -10.35 -11.45
N ALA A 328 0.12 -10.60 -11.62
CA ALA A 328 0.86 -11.44 -10.70
C ALA A 328 0.99 -10.75 -9.34
N ILE A 329 0.45 -11.37 -8.32
CA ILE A 329 0.66 -10.94 -6.94
C ILE A 329 1.78 -11.77 -6.32
N LEU A 330 2.80 -11.06 -5.84
CA LEU A 330 3.94 -11.62 -5.15
C LEU A 330 4.00 -11.06 -3.73
N VAL A 331 4.62 -11.79 -2.83
CA VAL A 331 4.71 -11.44 -1.41
C VAL A 331 6.15 -11.57 -0.91
N PRO A 332 6.52 -10.83 0.14
CA PRO A 332 7.84 -10.97 0.74
C PRO A 332 8.05 -12.37 1.31
N GLN A 333 9.20 -12.99 1.00
CA GLN A 333 9.59 -14.29 1.55
C GLN A 333 9.88 -14.18 3.04
N VAL A 334 9.51 -15.20 3.80
CA VAL A 334 9.73 -15.28 5.23
C VAL A 334 10.95 -16.13 5.60
N ASP A 335 11.50 -15.87 6.75
CA ASP A 335 12.54 -16.69 7.37
C ASP A 335 11.93 -17.96 7.98
N ALA A 336 12.46 -19.12 7.60
CA ALA A 336 11.92 -20.42 7.99
C ALA A 336 12.05 -20.72 9.50
N SER A 337 12.87 -19.95 10.23
CA SER A 337 13.06 -20.14 11.68
C SER A 337 12.19 -19.21 12.52
N THR A 338 11.94 -17.98 12.06
CA THR A 338 11.20 -16.97 12.83
C THR A 338 9.83 -16.64 12.24
N GLY A 339 9.62 -16.89 10.94
CA GLY A 339 8.43 -16.49 10.21
C GLY A 339 8.37 -14.97 9.88
N LEU A 340 9.41 -14.22 10.21
CA LEU A 340 9.53 -12.80 9.87
C LEU A 340 10.02 -12.65 8.41
N THR A 341 9.70 -11.55 7.77
CA THR A 341 10.14 -11.31 6.39
C THR A 341 11.65 -11.12 6.27
N ARG A 342 12.23 -11.65 5.18
CA ARG A 342 13.68 -11.73 4.97
C ARG A 342 14.30 -10.44 4.45
N SER A 343 13.52 -9.56 3.85
CA SER A 343 13.98 -8.34 3.18
C SER A 343 13.36 -7.09 3.78
N GLY A 344 13.79 -5.91 3.33
CA GLY A 344 13.28 -4.62 3.76
C GLY A 344 14.00 -4.04 4.99
N ILE A 345 13.53 -2.90 5.46
CA ILE A 345 14.05 -2.23 6.65
C ILE A 345 13.45 -2.90 7.88
N ARG A 346 14.32 -3.42 8.74
CA ARG A 346 13.92 -4.06 10.00
C ARG A 346 14.07 -3.07 11.15
N SER A 347 12.98 -2.80 11.84
CA SER A 347 12.99 -2.09 13.11
C SER A 347 13.68 -2.91 14.21
N VAL A 348 13.87 -2.32 15.38
CA VAL A 348 14.50 -3.02 16.53
C VAL A 348 13.69 -4.27 16.89
N GLU A 349 12.37 -4.19 16.89
CA GLU A 349 11.46 -5.31 17.23
C GLU A 349 11.50 -6.44 16.18
N ALA A 350 11.80 -6.14 14.93
CA ALA A 350 12.01 -7.15 13.90
C ALA A 350 13.42 -7.77 13.94
N ARG A 351 14.38 -7.09 14.58
CA ARG A 351 15.77 -7.57 14.75
C ARG A 351 15.96 -8.38 16.03
N ALA A 352 15.20 -8.06 17.08
CA ALA A 352 15.15 -8.77 18.36
C ALA A 352 13.70 -9.15 18.67
N PRO A 353 13.13 -10.12 17.94
CA PRO A 353 11.69 -10.38 17.99
C PRO A 353 11.29 -11.15 19.26
N LEU A 354 10.15 -10.77 19.82
CA LEU A 354 9.47 -11.49 20.90
C LEU A 354 8.40 -12.48 20.37
N GLY A 355 8.25 -12.56 19.07
CA GLY A 355 7.29 -13.39 18.36
C GLY A 355 7.38 -13.15 16.86
N THR A 356 6.53 -13.84 16.11
CA THR A 356 6.37 -13.63 14.68
C THR A 356 5.30 -12.56 14.42
N SER A 357 5.67 -11.46 13.76
CA SER A 357 4.73 -10.53 13.18
C SER A 357 4.45 -10.93 11.74
N ILE A 358 3.19 -11.28 11.45
CA ILE A 358 2.70 -11.64 10.13
C ILE A 358 1.90 -10.46 9.57
N GLU A 359 2.10 -10.17 8.33
CA GLU A 359 1.62 -8.96 7.64
C GLU A 359 0.14 -9.01 7.29
N PHE A 360 -0.53 -10.11 7.63
CA PHE A 360 -1.96 -10.33 7.44
C PHE A 360 -2.57 -11.06 8.64
N ASN A 361 -3.91 -11.10 8.68
CA ASN A 361 -4.69 -11.91 9.60
C ASN A 361 -5.93 -12.43 8.88
N TYR A 362 -6.61 -13.40 9.45
CA TYR A 362 -7.85 -13.92 8.90
C TYR A 362 -9.05 -13.45 9.69
N VAL A 363 -10.18 -13.27 9.00
CA VAL A 363 -11.48 -13.04 9.65
C VAL A 363 -11.85 -14.28 10.44
N ALA A 364 -12.31 -14.10 11.69
CA ALA A 364 -12.71 -15.19 12.56
C ALA A 364 -14.22 -15.51 12.50
N THR A 365 -14.99 -14.74 11.73
CA THR A 365 -16.43 -14.97 11.58
C THR A 365 -16.70 -16.30 10.90
N PRO A 366 -17.50 -17.20 11.50
CA PRO A 366 -17.85 -18.48 10.89
C PRO A 366 -18.45 -18.31 9.48
N GLY A 367 -18.03 -19.16 8.55
CA GLY A 367 -18.49 -19.13 7.16
C GLY A 367 -17.82 -18.06 6.28
N ILE A 368 -16.97 -17.22 6.83
CA ILE A 368 -16.19 -16.24 6.06
C ILE A 368 -14.73 -16.70 5.95
N THR A 369 -14.28 -16.89 4.72
CA THR A 369 -12.88 -17.20 4.39
C THR A 369 -12.27 -15.99 3.72
N ASP A 370 -11.67 -15.08 4.52
CA ASP A 370 -11.12 -13.82 4.02
C ASP A 370 -9.98 -13.30 4.91
N LEU A 371 -9.21 -12.34 4.38
CA LEU A 371 -8.23 -11.59 5.14
C LEU A 371 -8.91 -10.52 6.00
N ALA A 372 -8.45 -10.35 7.24
CA ALA A 372 -8.90 -9.27 8.09
C ALA A 372 -8.34 -7.94 7.57
N ASN A 373 -9.23 -6.98 7.36
CA ASN A 373 -8.94 -5.72 6.69
C ASN A 373 -7.75 -4.97 7.30
N LEU A 374 -6.68 -4.81 6.53
CA LEU A 374 -5.45 -4.07 6.84
C LEU A 374 -4.77 -4.47 8.17
N THR A 375 -5.11 -5.65 8.69
CA THR A 375 -4.69 -6.11 10.00
C THR A 375 -3.65 -7.20 9.88
N GLY A 376 -2.53 -7.06 10.60
CA GLY A 376 -1.52 -8.10 10.78
C GLY A 376 -1.82 -9.02 11.97
N SER A 377 -0.95 -10.01 12.15
CA SER A 377 -0.99 -10.93 13.29
C SER A 377 0.29 -10.83 14.10
N PHE A 378 0.20 -11.07 15.41
CA PHE A 378 1.35 -11.26 16.26
C PHE A 378 1.23 -12.59 17.01
N ILE A 379 2.16 -13.52 16.75
CA ILE A 379 2.19 -14.84 17.37
C ILE A 379 3.44 -14.90 18.26
N PRO A 380 3.30 -14.82 19.60
CA PRO A 380 4.44 -14.74 20.52
C PRO A 380 5.32 -15.98 20.44
N PHE A 381 6.57 -15.86 20.85
CA PHE A 381 7.40 -17.01 21.11
C PHE A 381 7.05 -17.63 22.46
N HIS A 382 7.33 -18.92 22.62
CA HIS A 382 7.26 -19.57 23.94
C HIS A 382 8.27 -18.95 24.90
N LYS A 383 7.89 -18.78 26.16
CA LYS A 383 8.76 -18.20 27.18
C LYS A 383 9.98 -19.06 27.51
N THR A 384 9.89 -20.37 27.26
CA THR A 384 10.98 -21.30 27.58
C THR A 384 11.19 -22.32 26.46
N ARG A 385 12.43 -22.82 26.35
CA ARG A 385 12.77 -23.91 25.43
C ARG A 385 11.94 -25.17 25.68
N ALA A 386 11.72 -25.51 26.98
CA ALA A 386 10.93 -26.69 27.35
C ALA A 386 9.49 -26.60 26.85
N ALA A 387 8.81 -25.45 27.04
CA ALA A 387 7.47 -25.24 26.56
C ALA A 387 7.39 -25.29 25.01
N ARG A 388 8.37 -24.70 24.34
CA ARG A 388 8.49 -24.73 22.89
C ARG A 388 8.59 -26.17 22.36
N LEU A 389 9.50 -26.96 22.92
CA LEU A 389 9.70 -28.35 22.51
C LEU A 389 8.48 -29.22 22.79
N ALA A 390 7.83 -29.05 23.93
CA ALA A 390 6.59 -29.76 24.27
C ALA A 390 5.43 -29.43 23.31
N ALA A 391 5.36 -28.20 22.83
CA ALA A 391 4.34 -27.77 21.87
C ALA A 391 4.65 -28.19 20.41
N GLY A 392 5.90 -28.52 20.09
CA GLY A 392 6.35 -28.74 18.70
C GLY A 392 6.42 -27.45 17.89
N ASP A 393 6.64 -26.30 18.54
CA ASP A 393 6.87 -25.03 17.86
C ASP A 393 8.29 -25.00 17.28
N ALA A 394 8.41 -24.72 15.98
CA ALA A 394 9.70 -24.75 15.29
C ALA A 394 10.52 -23.47 15.50
N ARG A 395 9.88 -22.39 15.98
CA ARG A 395 10.51 -21.08 16.16
C ARG A 395 11.40 -21.03 17.43
N PRO A 396 12.21 -19.96 17.63
CA PRO A 396 12.93 -19.74 18.89
C PRO A 396 11.98 -19.63 20.11
N SER A 397 12.51 -19.80 21.30
CA SER A 397 11.91 -19.33 22.56
C SER A 397 12.59 -18.03 23.01
N LEU A 398 11.97 -17.30 23.91
CA LEU A 398 12.53 -16.12 24.57
C LEU A 398 13.74 -16.47 25.45
#